data_f24e5a55f8d370c15e16207933fc56c6
#
_entry.id   f24e5a55f8d370c15e16207933fc56c6
#
_cell.length_a   1.000
_cell.length_b   1.000
_cell.length_c   1.000
_cell.angle_alpha   90.00
_cell.angle_beta   90.00
_cell.angle_gamma   90.00
#
_symmetry.space_group_name_H-M   'P 1'
#
loop_
_entity.id
_entity.type
_entity.pdbx_description
1 polymer ?
#
loop_
_entity_poly.entity_id
_entity_poly.type
_entity_poly.pdbx_seq_one_letter_code
_entity_poly.pdbx_strand_id
1 'polypeptide(L)'
;MSVDRFHPAVPLILSIPCVVLRTILQVENNPVGIDATIAWYGFGFIIYGVFDLVFFPAYYKNGYKAGKAFVIAAIPMLLLMIAVEGAAHLPTFAWLDSYAPYDLLLQVPILLFGILCYIILLSIAYRVSVKRFERVDL
;
A
#
# COMPACT_ATOMS: atom_id res chain seq x y z
N MET A 1 7.42 19.91 -13.90
CA MET A 1 6.70 19.01 -14.80
C MET A 1 7.17 17.54 -14.78
N SER A 2 7.98 17.07 -13.86
CA SER A 2 8.48 15.68 -13.87
C SER A 2 8.47 14.96 -12.53
N VAL A 3 8.19 15.63 -11.43
CA VAL A 3 8.19 15.03 -10.09
C VAL A 3 6.98 14.11 -9.86
N ASP A 4 5.84 14.45 -10.46
CA ASP A 4 4.59 13.72 -10.22
C ASP A 4 4.51 12.32 -10.89
N ARG A 5 5.39 12.05 -11.85
CA ARG A 5 5.43 10.73 -12.53
C ARG A 5 6.19 9.65 -11.76
N PHE A 6 7.10 10.05 -10.87
CA PHE A 6 7.95 9.10 -10.13
C PHE A 6 7.35 8.67 -8.79
N HIS A 7 6.49 9.49 -8.19
CA HIS A 7 5.92 9.22 -6.87
C HIS A 7 5.18 7.86 -6.76
N PRO A 8 4.34 7.47 -7.72
CA PRO A 8 3.64 6.19 -7.65
C PRO A 8 4.52 4.96 -7.92
N ALA A 9 5.62 5.13 -8.65
CA ALA A 9 6.53 4.03 -8.93
C ALA A 9 7.48 3.70 -7.76
N VAL A 10 7.71 4.65 -6.86
CA VAL A 10 8.66 4.49 -5.75
C VAL A 10 8.32 3.30 -4.85
N PRO A 11 7.09 3.13 -4.32
CA PRO A 11 6.79 1.98 -3.48
C PRO A 11 6.87 0.65 -4.25
N LEU A 12 6.53 0.64 -5.54
CA LEU A 12 6.70 -0.55 -6.38
C LEU A 12 8.17 -0.89 -6.58
N ILE A 13 9.01 0.08 -6.91
CA ILE A 13 10.44 -0.12 -7.16
C ILE A 13 11.17 -0.55 -5.88
N LEU A 14 10.82 0.04 -4.73
CA LEU A 14 11.47 -0.28 -3.46
C LEU A 14 10.98 -1.59 -2.85
N SER A 15 9.72 -1.95 -3.03
CA SER A 15 9.17 -3.18 -2.44
C SER A 15 9.63 -4.44 -3.16
N ILE A 16 9.82 -4.41 -4.48
CA ILE A 16 10.29 -5.59 -5.23
C ILE A 16 11.63 -6.11 -4.72
N PRO A 17 12.70 -5.29 -4.60
CA PRO A 17 13.96 -5.75 -4.01
C PRO A 17 13.80 -6.25 -2.58
N CYS A 18 12.98 -5.60 -1.76
CA CYS A 18 12.75 -6.02 -0.38
C CYS A 18 12.10 -7.41 -0.31
N VAL A 19 11.06 -7.65 -1.10
CA VAL A 19 10.39 -8.97 -1.19
C VAL A 19 11.37 -10.03 -1.65
N VAL A 20 12.12 -9.77 -2.73
CA VAL A 20 13.08 -10.72 -3.32
C VAL A 20 14.20 -11.02 -2.32
N LEU A 21 14.83 -10.00 -1.74
CA LEU A 21 15.91 -10.18 -0.78
C LEU A 21 15.44 -10.96 0.45
N ARG A 22 14.27 -10.66 0.98
CA ARG A 22 13.75 -11.36 2.14
C ARG A 22 13.42 -12.82 1.85
N THR A 23 12.83 -13.10 0.69
CA THR A 23 12.53 -14.48 0.27
C THR A 23 13.78 -15.31 0.05
N ILE A 24 14.87 -14.69 -0.46
CA ILE A 24 16.14 -15.38 -0.73
C ILE A 24 16.98 -15.55 0.54
N LEU A 25 17.07 -14.50 1.38
CA LEU A 25 17.98 -14.48 2.52
C LEU A 25 17.46 -15.26 3.74
N GLN A 26 16.16 -15.61 3.78
CA GLN A 26 15.52 -16.32 4.90
C GLN A 26 16.12 -15.92 6.24
N VAL A 27 15.95 -14.66 6.63
CA VAL A 27 16.53 -14.16 7.88
C VAL A 27 15.82 -14.85 9.05
N GLU A 28 16.40 -15.95 9.52
CA GLU A 28 15.83 -16.83 10.53
C GLU A 28 15.69 -16.19 11.92
N ASN A 29 16.39 -15.09 12.18
CA ASN A 29 16.41 -14.46 13.50
C ASN A 29 16.00 -12.98 13.39
N ASN A 30 14.70 -12.71 13.39
CA ASN A 30 14.21 -11.39 13.66
C ASN A 30 13.94 -11.23 15.16
N PRO A 31 14.77 -10.47 15.92
CA PRO A 31 14.60 -10.31 17.37
C PRO A 31 13.31 -9.58 17.73
N VAL A 32 12.64 -8.93 16.78
CA VAL A 32 11.39 -8.19 16.99
C VAL A 32 10.17 -9.06 16.69
N GLY A 33 10.34 -10.21 16.01
CA GLY A 33 9.25 -11.14 15.67
C GLY A 33 8.22 -10.60 14.67
N ILE A 34 8.49 -9.46 14.04
CA ILE A 34 7.62 -8.86 13.03
C ILE A 34 8.24 -9.10 11.66
N ASP A 35 7.72 -10.08 10.96
CA ASP A 35 8.18 -10.45 9.64
C ASP A 35 7.13 -10.12 8.57
N ALA A 36 7.55 -9.35 7.55
CA ALA A 36 6.69 -9.05 6.43
C ALA A 36 6.65 -10.23 5.46
N THR A 37 5.51 -10.92 5.38
CA THR A 37 5.25 -11.98 4.41
C THR A 37 4.90 -11.41 3.04
N ILE A 38 4.81 -12.25 2.01
CA ILE A 38 4.38 -11.85 0.66
C ILE A 38 2.97 -11.23 0.70
N ALA A 39 2.07 -11.79 1.53
CA ALA A 39 0.73 -11.24 1.73
C ALA A 39 0.75 -9.82 2.30
N TRP A 40 1.64 -9.53 3.23
CA TRP A 40 1.81 -8.19 3.81
C TRP A 40 2.15 -7.13 2.77
N TYR A 41 3.04 -7.46 1.83
CA TYR A 41 3.32 -6.54 0.73
C TYR A 41 2.10 -6.32 -0.16
N GLY A 42 1.31 -7.37 -0.43
CA GLY A 42 0.05 -7.25 -1.18
C GLY A 42 -0.95 -6.30 -0.50
N PHE A 43 -1.20 -6.48 0.79
CA PHE A 43 -2.04 -5.58 1.58
C PHE A 43 -1.45 -4.18 1.69
N GLY A 44 -0.14 -4.06 1.83
CA GLY A 44 0.57 -2.79 1.84
C GLY A 44 0.29 -1.96 0.58
N PHE A 45 0.27 -2.57 -0.60
CA PHE A 45 -0.10 -1.90 -1.84
C PHE A 45 -1.55 -1.38 -1.82
N ILE A 46 -2.49 -2.18 -1.31
CA ILE A 46 -3.89 -1.74 -1.19
C ILE A 46 -4.01 -0.57 -0.23
N ILE A 47 -3.39 -0.67 0.95
CA ILE A 47 -3.41 0.36 1.99
C ILE A 47 -2.80 1.67 1.46
N TYR A 48 -1.67 1.58 0.77
CA TYR A 48 -1.02 2.75 0.17
C TYR A 48 -1.86 3.35 -0.97
N GLY A 49 -2.48 2.52 -1.78
CA GLY A 49 -3.40 2.97 -2.83
C GLY A 49 -4.62 3.72 -2.28
N VAL A 50 -5.18 3.26 -1.16
CA VAL A 50 -6.27 3.95 -0.47
C VAL A 50 -5.80 5.28 0.12
N PHE A 51 -4.60 5.32 0.69
CA PHE A 51 -3.99 6.56 1.15
C PHE A 51 -3.89 7.58 0.00
N ASP A 52 -3.31 7.19 -1.12
CA ASP A 52 -3.14 8.06 -2.30
C ASP A 52 -4.49 8.53 -2.86
N LEU A 53 -5.49 7.63 -2.91
CA LEU A 53 -6.83 7.94 -3.38
C LEU A 53 -7.50 9.05 -2.56
N VAL A 54 -7.22 9.14 -1.27
CA VAL A 54 -7.77 10.17 -0.38
C VAL A 54 -6.85 11.39 -0.32
N PHE A 55 -5.54 11.17 -0.22
CA PHE A 55 -4.55 12.22 -0.04
C PHE A 55 -4.52 13.21 -1.21
N PHE A 56 -4.31 12.73 -2.43
CA PHE A 56 -4.16 13.62 -3.58
C PHE A 56 -5.38 14.50 -3.82
N PRO A 57 -6.62 13.97 -3.88
CA PRO A 57 -7.79 14.83 -4.04
C PRO A 57 -8.02 15.79 -2.87
N ALA A 58 -7.67 15.41 -1.64
CA ALA A 58 -7.77 16.29 -0.48
C ALA A 58 -6.71 17.40 -0.51
N TYR A 59 -5.50 17.08 -0.96
CA TYR A 59 -4.41 18.03 -1.10
C TYR A 59 -4.78 19.16 -2.07
N TYR A 60 -5.24 18.83 -3.26
CA TYR A 60 -5.65 19.83 -4.25
C TYR A 60 -6.89 20.61 -3.81
N LYS A 61 -7.86 19.94 -3.16
CA LYS A 61 -9.06 20.62 -2.65
C LYS A 61 -8.79 21.64 -1.55
N ASN A 62 -7.78 21.38 -0.72
CA ASN A 62 -7.49 22.20 0.45
C ASN A 62 -6.40 23.27 0.20
N GLY A 63 -6.18 23.68 -1.04
CA GLY A 63 -5.19 24.70 -1.38
C GLY A 63 -3.77 24.29 -1.00
N TYR A 64 -3.38 23.06 -1.35
CA TYR A 64 -2.04 22.50 -1.14
C TYR A 64 -1.62 22.36 0.34
N LYS A 65 -2.57 22.29 1.27
CA LYS A 65 -2.28 22.06 2.69
C LYS A 65 -2.03 20.57 2.96
N ALA A 66 -0.78 20.15 2.81
CA ALA A 66 -0.36 18.76 2.92
C ALA A 66 -0.70 18.13 4.28
N GLY A 67 -0.51 18.84 5.38
CA GLY A 67 -0.80 18.32 6.72
C GLY A 67 -2.27 17.92 6.92
N LYS A 68 -3.20 18.75 6.44
CA LYS A 68 -4.64 18.43 6.52
C LYS A 68 -5.00 17.25 5.64
N ALA A 69 -4.48 17.21 4.41
CA ALA A 69 -4.71 16.11 3.49
C ALA A 69 -4.15 14.79 4.05
N PHE A 70 -2.98 14.83 4.67
CA PHE A 70 -2.35 13.69 5.31
C PHE A 70 -3.22 13.12 6.44
N VAL A 71 -3.69 13.97 7.36
CA VAL A 71 -4.54 13.52 8.48
C VAL A 71 -5.82 12.86 7.96
N ILE A 72 -6.46 13.45 6.94
CA ILE A 72 -7.68 12.88 6.34
C ILE A 72 -7.39 11.51 5.70
N ALA A 73 -6.27 11.35 5.01
CA ALA A 73 -5.90 10.11 4.35
C ALA A 73 -5.40 9.04 5.34
N ALA A 74 -4.79 9.45 6.45
CA ALA A 74 -4.29 8.53 7.47
C ALA A 74 -5.42 7.75 8.16
N ILE A 75 -6.62 8.32 8.29
CA ILE A 75 -7.75 7.65 8.97
C ILE A 75 -8.13 6.34 8.27
N PRO A 76 -8.53 6.32 6.98
CA PRO A 76 -8.89 5.08 6.31
C PRO A 76 -7.69 4.13 6.17
N MET A 77 -6.48 4.66 6.02
CA MET A 77 -5.25 3.86 6.00
C MET A 77 -5.07 3.08 7.31
N LEU A 78 -5.15 3.75 8.46
CA LEU A 78 -5.01 3.12 9.78
C LEU A 78 -6.11 2.11 10.06
N LEU A 79 -7.36 2.40 9.67
CA LEU A 79 -8.48 1.46 9.82
C LEU A 79 -8.23 0.19 9.01
N LEU A 80 -7.72 0.29 7.79
CA LEU A 80 -7.36 -0.87 6.98
C LEU A 80 -6.19 -1.65 7.57
N MET A 81 -5.16 -0.96 8.08
CA MET A 81 -4.03 -1.62 8.76
C MET A 81 -4.52 -2.44 9.95
N ILE A 82 -5.36 -1.87 10.80
CA ILE A 82 -5.91 -2.56 11.97
C ILE A 82 -6.77 -3.76 11.53
N ALA A 83 -7.57 -3.61 10.47
CA ALA A 83 -8.41 -4.69 9.97
C ALA A 83 -7.59 -5.85 9.40
N VAL A 84 -6.55 -5.57 8.62
CA VAL A 84 -5.66 -6.59 8.04
C VAL A 84 -4.87 -7.29 9.14
N GLU A 85 -4.30 -6.54 10.08
CA GLU A 85 -3.57 -7.09 11.22
C GLU A 85 -4.48 -7.96 12.08
N GLY A 86 -5.67 -7.46 12.43
CA GLY A 86 -6.65 -8.23 13.20
C GLY A 86 -7.08 -9.51 12.49
N ALA A 87 -7.26 -9.47 11.17
CA ALA A 87 -7.60 -10.65 10.38
C ALA A 87 -6.46 -11.69 10.37
N ALA A 88 -5.21 -11.25 10.23
CA ALA A 88 -4.05 -12.14 10.23
C ALA A 88 -3.90 -12.94 11.53
N HIS A 89 -4.38 -12.40 12.66
CA HIS A 89 -4.36 -13.09 13.96
C HIS A 89 -5.48 -14.12 14.14
N LEU A 90 -6.43 -14.21 13.21
CA LEU A 90 -7.46 -15.23 13.26
C LEU A 90 -6.90 -16.59 12.82
N PRO A 91 -7.24 -17.69 13.50
CA PRO A 91 -6.72 -19.03 13.17
C PRO A 91 -6.95 -19.44 11.71
N THR A 92 -8.06 -19.01 11.12
CA THR A 92 -8.42 -19.28 9.72
C THR A 92 -7.47 -18.65 8.73
N PHE A 93 -6.80 -17.56 9.09
CA PHE A 93 -5.91 -16.79 8.25
C PHE A 93 -4.42 -16.89 8.67
N ALA A 94 -4.08 -17.81 9.57
CA ALA A 94 -2.70 -18.01 10.05
C ALA A 94 -1.70 -18.27 8.91
N TRP A 95 -2.15 -18.81 7.77
CA TRP A 95 -1.32 -19.00 6.58
C TRP A 95 -0.82 -17.69 5.95
N LEU A 96 -1.47 -16.54 6.24
CA LEU A 96 -1.04 -15.22 5.77
C LEU A 96 0.27 -14.77 6.42
N ASP A 97 0.53 -15.25 7.63
CA ASP A 97 1.73 -14.94 8.40
C ASP A 97 2.76 -16.09 8.40
N SER A 98 2.54 -17.09 7.56
CA SER A 98 3.39 -18.28 7.47
C SER A 98 4.46 -18.12 6.39
N TYR A 99 5.65 -18.68 6.68
CA TYR A 99 6.78 -18.80 5.76
C TYR A 99 6.93 -20.20 5.16
N ALA A 100 5.99 -21.11 5.41
CA ALA A 100 6.01 -22.41 4.77
C ALA A 100 5.95 -22.25 3.24
N PRO A 101 6.72 -23.01 2.46
CA PRO A 101 6.78 -22.85 1.00
C PRO A 101 5.43 -22.93 0.30
N TYR A 102 4.54 -23.76 0.82
CA TYR A 102 3.18 -23.89 0.31
C TYR A 102 2.35 -22.62 0.58
N ASP A 103 2.43 -22.08 1.78
CA ASP A 103 1.70 -20.86 2.17
C ASP A 103 2.23 -19.64 1.41
N LEU A 104 3.54 -19.55 1.18
CA LEU A 104 4.12 -18.50 0.35
C LEU A 104 3.56 -18.50 -1.08
N LEU A 105 3.36 -19.68 -1.67
CA LEU A 105 2.73 -19.79 -2.99
C LEU A 105 1.28 -19.30 -2.98
N LEU A 106 0.54 -19.58 -1.90
CA LEU A 106 -0.85 -19.10 -1.72
C LEU A 106 -0.91 -17.57 -1.52
N GLN A 107 0.16 -16.96 -1.04
CA GLN A 107 0.24 -15.51 -0.82
C GLN A 107 0.55 -14.73 -2.11
N VAL A 108 1.14 -15.35 -3.14
CA VAL A 108 1.47 -14.69 -4.41
C VAL A 108 0.24 -14.04 -5.09
N PRO A 109 -0.93 -14.71 -5.19
CA PRO A 109 -2.13 -14.07 -5.72
C PRO A 109 -2.53 -12.81 -4.97
N ILE A 110 -2.34 -12.76 -3.64
CA ILE A 110 -2.63 -11.57 -2.83
C ILE A 110 -1.71 -10.41 -3.22
N LEU A 111 -0.43 -10.69 -3.43
CA LEU A 111 0.53 -9.69 -3.89
C LEU A 111 0.13 -9.13 -5.26
N LEU A 112 -0.18 -10.00 -6.22
CA LEU A 112 -0.60 -9.59 -7.56
C LEU A 112 -1.88 -8.78 -7.53
N PHE A 113 -2.86 -9.21 -6.74
CA PHE A 113 -4.10 -8.47 -6.52
C PHE A 113 -3.86 -7.12 -5.88
N GLY A 114 -2.98 -7.04 -4.88
CA GLY A 114 -2.58 -5.80 -4.23
C GLY A 114 -1.97 -4.80 -5.20
N ILE A 115 -1.04 -5.25 -6.05
CA ILE A 115 -0.42 -4.41 -7.09
C ILE A 115 -1.48 -3.92 -8.09
N LEU A 116 -2.37 -4.80 -8.54
CA LEU A 116 -3.44 -4.43 -9.47
C LEU A 116 -4.38 -3.38 -8.85
N CYS A 117 -4.82 -3.61 -7.62
CA CYS A 117 -5.64 -2.65 -6.87
C CYS A 117 -4.93 -1.30 -6.72
N TYR A 118 -3.64 -1.30 -6.39
CA TYR A 118 -2.85 -0.08 -6.28
C TYR A 118 -2.85 0.71 -7.58
N ILE A 119 -2.59 0.07 -8.71
CA ILE A 119 -2.58 0.73 -10.03
C ILE A 119 -3.95 1.33 -10.35
N ILE A 120 -5.04 0.62 -10.05
CA ILE A 120 -6.41 1.10 -10.28
C ILE A 120 -6.71 2.30 -9.38
N LEU A 121 -6.45 2.21 -8.08
CA LEU A 121 -6.71 3.27 -7.11
C LEU A 121 -5.91 4.53 -7.42
N LEU A 122 -4.64 4.37 -7.78
CA LEU A 122 -3.79 5.47 -8.22
C LEU A 122 -4.32 6.15 -9.49
N SER A 123 -4.78 5.36 -10.48
CA SER A 123 -5.36 5.88 -11.71
C SER A 123 -6.63 6.71 -11.42
N ILE A 124 -7.45 6.25 -10.47
CA ILE A 124 -8.64 7.00 -10.02
C ILE A 124 -8.22 8.27 -9.28
N ALA A 125 -7.27 8.17 -8.35
CA ALA A 125 -6.74 9.31 -7.60
C ALA A 125 -6.22 10.40 -8.55
N TYR A 126 -5.47 10.01 -9.57
CA TYR A 126 -4.96 10.92 -10.59
C TYR A 126 -6.10 11.63 -11.36
N ARG A 127 -7.07 10.86 -11.88
CA ARG A 127 -8.21 11.44 -12.63
C ARG A 127 -9.02 12.42 -11.78
N VAL A 128 -9.26 12.09 -10.51
CA VAL A 128 -10.01 12.97 -9.60
C VAL A 128 -9.21 14.22 -9.28
N SER A 129 -7.90 14.09 -9.10
CA SER A 129 -7.00 15.19 -8.78
C SER A 129 -6.87 16.19 -9.92
N VAL A 130 -6.70 15.72 -11.15
CA VAL A 130 -6.65 16.57 -12.35
C VAL A 130 -7.93 17.42 -12.47
N LYS A 131 -9.11 16.79 -12.35
CA LYS A 131 -10.39 17.53 -12.40
C LYS A 131 -10.54 18.59 -11.30
N ARG A 132 -9.90 18.39 -10.16
CA ARG A 132 -9.93 19.37 -9.06
C ARG A 132 -8.92 20.48 -9.25
N PHE A 133 -7.76 20.16 -9.81
CA PHE A 133 -6.73 21.13 -10.15
C PHE A 133 -7.26 22.15 -11.17
N GLU A 134 -7.87 21.69 -12.25
CA GLU A 134 -8.48 22.55 -13.28
C GLU A 134 -9.56 23.51 -12.75
N ARG A 135 -10.20 23.19 -11.61
CA ARG A 135 -11.20 24.06 -10.98
C ARG A 135 -10.62 25.12 -10.05
N VAL A 136 -9.37 24.95 -9.63
CA VAL A 136 -8.70 25.90 -8.70
C VAL A 136 -7.92 26.97 -9.48
N ASP A 137 -7.47 26.65 -10.70
CA ASP A 137 -6.70 27.57 -11.56
C ASP A 137 -7.58 28.49 -12.43
N LEU A 138 -8.89 28.45 -12.27
CA LEU A 138 -9.86 29.36 -12.90
C LEU A 138 -10.44 30.33 -11.88
#